data_7ce3a115280417c7c42ea8ccb6dcd427
#
_entry.id   7ce3a115280417c7c42ea8ccb6dcd427
#
_cell.length_a   1.000
_cell.length_b   1.000
_cell.length_c   1.000
_cell.angle_alpha   90.00
_cell.angle_beta   90.00
_cell.angle_gamma   90.00
#
_symmetry.space_group_name_H-M   'P 1'
#
loop_
_entity.id
_entity.type
_entity.pdbx_description
1 polymer ?
#
loop_
_entity_poly.entity_id
_entity_poly.type
_entity_poly.pdbx_seq_one_letter_code
_entity_poly.pdbx_strand_id
1 'polypeptide(L)'
;MPVAYQFKVTLIHSNPPVWRRILVPEGSLDDLHKWVQTAMGWENAHLHRFDIQRKHYGDPEMLDDGFGETRVIDSLGVQLADLFDRPRPAKRFTYEYDFGDGWMHELEFEGIVDPPRGKKPPCCLEGERACPPEDCGGVWGYAHLLDVLADPNHEEYEQYAEWFPNGIDVEVFRTNEATKAMRQGLPRWGD
;
A
#
# COMPACT_ATOMS: atom_id res chain seq x y z
N MET A 1 1.58 -27.45 -5.09
CA MET A 1 0.90 -26.33 -5.76
C MET A 1 1.64 -25.08 -5.34
N PRO A 2 1.68 -24.01 -6.13
CA PRO A 2 2.38 -22.79 -5.71
C PRO A 2 1.71 -22.24 -4.46
N VAL A 3 2.49 -22.08 -3.40
CA VAL A 3 2.08 -21.46 -2.15
C VAL A 3 1.80 -19.99 -2.39
N ALA A 4 0.74 -19.46 -1.82
CA ALA A 4 0.40 -18.04 -1.91
C ALA A 4 0.07 -17.46 -0.53
N TYR A 5 0.54 -16.24 -0.29
CA TYR A 5 0.32 -15.49 0.94
C TYR A 5 -0.86 -14.55 0.73
N GLN A 6 -1.84 -14.60 1.63
CA GLN A 6 -2.99 -13.72 1.59
C GLN A 6 -2.88 -12.63 2.65
N PHE A 7 -3.02 -11.37 2.19
CA PHE A 7 -3.01 -10.20 3.06
C PHE A 7 -4.24 -9.33 2.81
N LYS A 8 -4.77 -8.76 3.90
CA LYS A 8 -5.67 -7.62 3.82
C LYS A 8 -4.87 -6.36 4.16
N VAL A 9 -4.87 -5.39 3.27
CA VAL A 9 -4.22 -4.08 3.38
C VAL A 9 -5.31 -3.06 3.61
N THR A 10 -5.26 -2.29 4.70
CA THR A 10 -6.24 -1.27 5.02
C THR A 10 -5.53 0.05 5.32
N LEU A 11 -5.90 1.12 4.62
CA LEU A 11 -5.41 2.47 4.89
C LEU A 11 -6.00 2.96 6.21
N ILE A 12 -5.14 3.19 7.20
CA ILE A 12 -5.53 3.63 8.54
C ILE A 12 -6.09 5.05 8.48
N HIS A 13 -7.12 5.32 9.26
CA HIS A 13 -7.84 6.59 9.34
C HIS A 13 -8.62 7.00 8.08
N SER A 14 -8.64 6.20 7.02
CA SER A 14 -9.58 6.44 5.93
C SER A 14 -11.01 6.16 6.37
N ASN A 15 -11.92 7.08 6.08
CA ASN A 15 -13.35 6.92 6.40
C ASN A 15 -14.19 7.47 5.23
N PRO A 16 -14.94 6.61 4.54
CA PRO A 16 -15.00 5.16 4.71
C PRO A 16 -13.67 4.43 4.37
N PRO A 17 -13.46 3.18 4.86
CA PRO A 17 -12.17 2.49 4.71
C PRO A 17 -11.78 2.24 3.25
N VAL A 18 -10.55 2.56 2.89
CA VAL A 18 -9.90 2.14 1.65
C VAL A 18 -9.10 0.87 1.95
N TRP A 19 -9.40 -0.23 1.28
CA TRP A 19 -8.73 -1.50 1.55
C TRP A 19 -8.61 -2.40 0.35
N ARG A 20 -7.65 -3.33 0.40
CA ARG A 20 -7.39 -4.36 -0.61
C ARG A 20 -7.15 -5.71 0.06
N ARG A 21 -7.69 -6.80 -0.51
CA ARG A 21 -7.26 -8.17 -0.19
C ARG A 21 -6.45 -8.70 -1.35
N ILE A 22 -5.18 -8.96 -1.10
CA ILE A 22 -4.24 -9.39 -2.12
C ILE A 22 -3.75 -10.81 -1.88
N LEU A 23 -3.48 -11.51 -2.96
CA LEU A 23 -2.86 -12.82 -2.98
C LEU A 23 -1.54 -12.69 -3.73
N VAL A 24 -0.43 -12.97 -3.05
CA VAL A 24 0.91 -12.80 -3.58
C VAL A 24 1.70 -14.12 -3.55
N PRO A 25 2.61 -14.36 -4.50
CA PRO A 25 3.48 -15.53 -4.47
C PRO A 25 4.56 -15.39 -3.40
N GLU A 26 5.45 -16.38 -3.31
CA GLU A 26 6.73 -16.24 -2.60
C GLU A 26 7.52 -15.06 -3.16
N GLY A 27 8.23 -14.36 -2.28
CA GLY A 27 9.04 -13.20 -2.61
C GLY A 27 9.61 -12.54 -1.37
N SER A 28 10.30 -11.44 -1.56
CA SER A 28 10.85 -10.62 -0.48
C SER A 28 9.79 -9.68 0.12
N LEU A 29 10.13 -9.07 1.24
CA LEU A 29 9.31 -8.02 1.84
C LEU A 29 9.27 -6.76 0.95
N ASP A 30 10.32 -6.51 0.16
CA ASP A 30 10.36 -5.48 -0.86
C ASP A 30 9.40 -5.79 -2.03
N ASP A 31 9.25 -7.08 -2.40
CA ASP A 31 8.23 -7.48 -3.36
C ASP A 31 6.81 -7.25 -2.81
N LEU A 32 6.59 -7.49 -1.51
CA LEU A 32 5.30 -7.16 -0.86
C LEU A 32 5.01 -5.66 -0.94
N HIS A 33 6.02 -4.80 -0.71
CA HIS A 33 5.89 -3.36 -0.92
C HIS A 33 5.40 -3.03 -2.34
N LYS A 34 6.04 -3.58 -3.37
CA LYS A 34 5.64 -3.35 -4.77
C LYS A 34 4.22 -3.81 -5.06
N TRP A 35 3.79 -4.95 -4.50
CA TRP A 35 2.42 -5.43 -4.66
C TRP A 35 1.40 -4.57 -3.90
N VAL A 36 1.75 -4.05 -2.73
CA VAL A 36 0.90 -3.09 -2.01
C VAL A 36 0.74 -1.81 -2.81
N GLN A 37 1.85 -1.22 -3.28
CA GLN A 37 1.86 -0.01 -4.09
C GLN A 37 0.95 -0.16 -5.32
N THR A 38 1.17 -1.19 -6.11
CA THR A 38 0.39 -1.43 -7.34
C THR A 38 -1.06 -1.81 -7.08
N ALA A 39 -1.36 -2.49 -5.97
CA ALA A 39 -2.73 -2.81 -5.58
C ALA A 39 -3.51 -1.58 -5.07
N MET A 40 -2.82 -0.66 -4.40
CA MET A 40 -3.38 0.63 -3.99
C MET A 40 -3.56 1.56 -5.20
N GLY A 41 -2.57 1.68 -6.06
CA GLY A 41 -2.56 2.54 -7.24
C GLY A 41 -1.53 3.66 -7.16
N TRP A 42 -0.55 3.55 -6.26
CA TRP A 42 0.55 4.49 -6.10
C TRP A 42 1.73 4.21 -7.03
N GLU A 43 2.60 5.22 -7.21
CA GLU A 43 3.68 5.22 -8.20
C GLU A 43 5.06 4.92 -7.59
N ASN A 44 5.14 4.67 -6.27
CA ASN A 44 6.39 4.43 -5.54
C ASN A 44 7.36 5.63 -5.61
N ALA A 45 6.83 6.83 -5.46
CA ALA A 45 7.61 8.07 -5.51
C ALA A 45 8.39 8.37 -4.20
N HIS A 46 8.01 7.74 -3.09
CA HIS A 46 8.49 8.02 -1.74
C HIS A 46 9.04 6.79 -1.03
N LEU A 47 9.69 7.03 0.11
CA LEU A 47 10.21 5.98 0.98
C LEU A 47 9.09 5.23 1.72
N HIS A 48 9.40 4.01 2.13
CA HIS A 48 8.49 3.18 2.89
C HIS A 48 9.18 2.44 4.03
N ARG A 49 8.38 1.95 4.99
CA ARG A 49 8.84 1.13 6.09
C ARG A 49 7.76 0.13 6.51
N PHE A 50 8.18 -1.09 6.81
CA PHE A 50 7.34 -2.04 7.54
C PHE A 50 7.77 -2.10 8.99
N ASP A 51 6.80 -2.11 9.90
CA ASP A 51 7.01 -2.31 11.33
C ASP A 51 6.39 -3.65 11.75
N ILE A 52 7.24 -4.69 11.87
CA ILE A 52 6.83 -6.06 12.12
C ILE A 52 7.48 -6.56 13.41
N GLN A 53 6.68 -6.89 14.43
CA GLN A 53 7.17 -7.46 15.70
C GLN A 53 8.31 -6.63 16.33
N ARG A 54 8.15 -5.30 16.39
CA ARG A 54 9.11 -4.32 16.92
C ARG A 54 10.42 -4.21 16.14
N LYS A 55 10.43 -4.61 14.89
CA LYS A 55 11.55 -4.42 13.97
C LYS A 55 11.11 -3.56 12.80
N HIS A 56 12.01 -2.72 12.31
CA HIS A 56 11.81 -1.89 11.15
C HIS A 56 12.47 -2.53 9.94
N TYR A 57 11.74 -2.56 8.82
CA TYR A 57 12.22 -3.10 7.55
C TYR A 57 11.99 -2.08 6.43
N GLY A 58 12.99 -1.85 5.62
CA GLY A 58 12.97 -0.90 4.51
C GLY A 58 14.32 -0.85 3.85
N ASP A 59 14.69 0.31 3.29
CA ASP A 59 16.02 0.58 2.78
C ASP A 59 16.92 1.15 3.91
N PRO A 60 17.93 0.41 4.41
CA PRO A 60 18.79 0.91 5.48
C PRO A 60 19.63 2.12 5.09
N GLU A 61 20.00 2.25 3.82
CA GLU A 61 20.84 3.37 3.35
C GLU A 61 20.05 4.70 3.41
N MET A 62 18.74 4.62 3.28
CA MET A 62 17.86 5.79 3.24
C MET A 62 17.18 6.08 4.59
N LEU A 63 17.00 5.05 5.43
CA LEU A 63 16.21 5.15 6.67
C LEU A 63 17.03 5.13 7.95
N ASP A 64 18.28 4.61 7.93
CA ASP A 64 19.16 4.56 9.10
C ASP A 64 20.00 5.84 9.17
N ASP A 65 19.66 6.74 10.09
CA ASP A 65 20.40 7.99 10.33
C ASP A 65 21.64 7.79 11.22
N GLY A 66 21.93 6.56 11.65
CA GLY A 66 23.04 6.19 12.50
C GLY A 66 22.93 6.66 13.96
N PHE A 67 21.85 7.37 14.32
CA PHE A 67 21.58 7.89 15.66
C PHE A 67 20.41 7.19 16.36
N GLY A 68 19.62 6.42 15.59
CA GLY A 68 18.44 5.70 16.09
C GLY A 68 18.80 4.49 16.95
N GLU A 69 17.99 4.23 17.98
CA GLU A 69 18.10 3.02 18.81
C GLU A 69 17.68 1.75 18.04
N THR A 70 16.96 1.88 16.93
CA THR A 70 16.38 0.77 16.18
C THR A 70 16.96 0.70 14.77
N ARG A 71 17.77 -0.33 14.55
CA ARG A 71 18.36 -0.60 13.23
C ARG A 71 17.29 -1.01 12.23
N VAL A 72 17.33 -0.42 11.04
CA VAL A 72 16.51 -0.83 9.89
C VAL A 72 17.11 -2.08 9.25
N ILE A 73 16.28 -3.06 8.95
CA ILE A 73 16.65 -4.31 8.27
C ILE A 73 16.29 -4.15 6.79
N ASP A 74 17.23 -4.49 5.90
CA ASP A 74 17.02 -4.46 4.47
C ASP A 74 15.85 -5.38 4.06
N SER A 75 14.78 -4.77 3.53
CA SER A 75 13.57 -5.46 3.08
C SER A 75 13.81 -6.38 1.87
N LEU A 76 14.82 -6.10 1.03
CA LEU A 76 15.23 -6.94 -0.09
C LEU A 76 15.74 -8.32 0.36
N GLY A 77 16.43 -8.36 1.50
CA GLY A 77 17.04 -9.58 2.04
C GLY A 77 16.07 -10.47 2.83
N VAL A 78 14.87 -10.00 3.15
CA VAL A 78 13.90 -10.71 4.01
C VAL A 78 12.81 -11.36 3.17
N GLN A 79 12.72 -12.69 3.22
CA GLN A 79 11.69 -13.43 2.50
C GLN A 79 10.38 -13.49 3.30
N LEU A 80 9.24 -13.49 2.60
CA LEU A 80 7.92 -13.65 3.24
C LEU A 80 7.84 -14.94 4.06
N ALA A 81 8.47 -16.01 3.58
CA ALA A 81 8.55 -17.27 4.30
C ALA A 81 9.20 -17.14 5.69
N ASP A 82 10.24 -16.29 5.82
CA ASP A 82 10.94 -16.08 7.10
C ASP A 82 10.04 -15.44 8.17
N LEU A 83 9.03 -14.69 7.75
CA LEU A 83 8.12 -13.96 8.62
C LEU A 83 6.78 -14.67 8.83
N PHE A 84 6.27 -15.37 7.82
CA PHE A 84 4.91 -15.85 7.78
C PHE A 84 4.78 -17.38 7.74
N ASP A 85 5.78 -18.12 7.23
CA ASP A 85 5.79 -19.60 7.24
C ASP A 85 6.50 -20.12 8.49
N ARG A 86 5.90 -19.84 9.65
CA ARG A 86 6.41 -20.24 10.95
C ARG A 86 5.29 -20.42 11.98
N PRO A 87 5.53 -21.12 13.10
CA PRO A 87 4.48 -21.45 14.10
C PRO A 87 3.77 -20.23 14.71
N ARG A 88 4.42 -19.07 14.74
CA ARG A 88 3.85 -17.82 15.26
C ARG A 88 4.14 -16.65 14.32
N PRO A 89 3.46 -16.59 13.18
CA PRO A 89 3.63 -15.52 12.23
C PRO A 89 3.11 -14.19 12.79
N ALA A 90 3.62 -13.08 12.27
CA ALA A 90 3.04 -11.78 12.52
C ALA A 90 1.66 -11.71 11.87
N LYS A 91 0.59 -11.65 12.68
CA LYS A 91 -0.79 -11.62 12.17
C LYS A 91 -1.20 -10.23 11.70
N ARG A 92 -0.69 -9.19 12.37
CA ARG A 92 -0.90 -7.78 12.04
C ARG A 92 0.38 -7.03 12.19
N PHE A 93 0.61 -6.09 11.28
CA PHE A 93 1.77 -5.21 11.27
C PHE A 93 1.44 -3.95 10.48
N THR A 94 2.29 -2.92 10.60
CA THR A 94 2.08 -1.67 9.90
C THR A 94 3.03 -1.51 8.73
N TYR A 95 2.56 -0.80 7.73
CA TYR A 95 3.32 -0.35 6.58
C TYR A 95 3.07 1.14 6.42
N GLU A 96 4.12 1.91 6.44
CA GLU A 96 4.12 3.35 6.22
C GLU A 96 4.73 3.64 4.85
N TYR A 97 4.04 4.44 4.08
CA TYR A 97 4.50 4.94 2.79
C TYR A 97 4.43 6.44 2.80
N ASP A 98 5.47 7.11 2.29
CA ASP A 98 5.64 8.56 2.32
C ASP A 98 5.59 9.14 3.75
N PHE A 99 6.77 9.36 4.34
CA PHE A 99 6.87 9.89 5.71
C PHE A 99 6.43 11.37 5.82
N GLY A 100 6.29 12.08 4.69
CA GLY A 100 5.72 13.42 4.64
C GLY A 100 4.21 13.41 4.82
N ASP A 101 3.53 12.59 4.01
CA ASP A 101 2.07 12.41 4.04
C ASP A 101 1.61 11.41 5.10
N GLY A 102 2.48 10.48 5.50
CA GLY A 102 2.19 9.52 6.55
C GLY A 102 1.10 8.51 6.18
N TRP A 103 1.16 7.94 4.98
CA TRP A 103 0.22 6.92 4.54
C TRP A 103 0.41 5.62 5.31
N MET A 104 -0.24 5.52 6.46
CA MET A 104 -0.18 4.37 7.35
C MET A 104 -1.20 3.30 6.95
N HIS A 105 -0.73 2.05 6.84
CA HIS A 105 -1.57 0.89 6.55
C HIS A 105 -1.44 -0.15 7.65
N GLU A 106 -2.55 -0.79 7.97
CA GLU A 106 -2.56 -2.08 8.66
C GLU A 106 -2.55 -3.19 7.61
N LEU A 107 -1.56 -4.08 7.71
CA LEU A 107 -1.55 -5.34 6.98
C LEU A 107 -1.92 -6.48 7.92
N GLU A 108 -2.98 -7.21 7.56
CA GLU A 108 -3.38 -8.44 8.23
C GLU A 108 -2.99 -9.65 7.38
N PHE A 109 -2.09 -10.49 7.90
CA PHE A 109 -1.76 -11.77 7.28
C PHE A 109 -2.88 -12.77 7.54
N GLU A 110 -3.65 -13.10 6.52
CA GLU A 110 -4.79 -14.00 6.62
C GLU A 110 -4.40 -15.48 6.51
N GLY A 111 -3.23 -15.79 5.94
CA GLY A 111 -2.68 -17.14 5.88
C GLY A 111 -1.94 -17.47 4.60
N ILE A 112 -1.41 -18.69 4.59
CA ILE A 112 -0.86 -19.33 3.39
C ILE A 112 -1.99 -20.20 2.82
N VAL A 113 -2.35 -19.95 1.57
CA VAL A 113 -3.53 -20.55 0.95
C VAL A 113 -3.24 -21.12 -0.43
N ASP A 114 -4.05 -22.09 -0.83
CA ASP A 114 -4.12 -22.48 -2.23
C ASP A 114 -4.92 -21.42 -3.01
N PRO A 115 -4.38 -20.90 -4.13
CA PRO A 115 -5.10 -19.90 -4.92
C PRO A 115 -6.49 -20.41 -5.35
N PRO A 116 -7.55 -19.59 -5.19
CA PRO A 116 -8.87 -19.94 -5.69
C PRO A 116 -8.85 -20.26 -7.19
N ARG A 117 -9.75 -21.13 -7.64
CA ARG A 117 -9.81 -21.54 -9.05
C ARG A 117 -9.85 -20.33 -9.99
N GLY A 118 -8.94 -20.28 -10.94
CA GLY A 118 -8.80 -19.21 -11.92
C GLY A 118 -8.08 -17.95 -11.41
N LYS A 119 -7.65 -17.93 -10.15
CA LYS A 119 -6.80 -16.86 -9.61
C LYS A 119 -5.34 -17.29 -9.63
N LYS A 120 -4.48 -16.42 -10.13
CA LYS A 120 -3.03 -16.64 -10.20
C LYS A 120 -2.33 -15.45 -9.53
N PRO A 121 -1.53 -15.68 -8.46
CA PRO A 121 -0.75 -14.63 -7.81
C PRO A 121 0.29 -14.01 -8.77
N PRO A 122 0.64 -12.71 -8.63
CA PRO A 122 -0.03 -11.78 -7.76
C PRO A 122 -1.41 -11.37 -8.30
N CYS A 123 -2.38 -11.16 -7.42
CA CYS A 123 -3.69 -10.65 -7.79
C CYS A 123 -4.42 -10.01 -6.60
N CYS A 124 -5.28 -9.05 -6.90
CA CYS A 124 -6.24 -8.51 -5.96
C CYS A 124 -7.53 -9.34 -6.00
N LEU A 125 -7.95 -9.83 -4.84
CA LEU A 125 -9.16 -10.65 -4.70
C LEU A 125 -10.40 -9.80 -4.49
N GLU A 126 -10.27 -8.82 -3.60
CA GLU A 126 -11.32 -7.92 -3.14
C GLU A 126 -10.74 -6.56 -2.78
N GLY A 127 -11.57 -5.56 -2.68
CA GLY A 127 -11.21 -4.23 -2.21
C GLY A 127 -12.34 -3.25 -2.42
N GLU A 128 -12.22 -2.11 -1.77
CA GLU A 128 -13.19 -1.03 -1.88
C GLU A 128 -12.47 0.31 -1.93
N ARG A 129 -13.03 1.22 -2.69
CA ARG A 129 -12.72 2.63 -2.88
C ARG A 129 -11.41 2.92 -3.60
N ALA A 130 -11.38 4.06 -4.24
CA ALA A 130 -10.19 4.60 -4.84
C ALA A 130 -9.12 4.87 -3.79
N CYS A 131 -7.87 4.70 -4.17
CA CYS A 131 -6.75 5.18 -3.36
C CYS A 131 -6.68 6.69 -3.44
N PRO A 132 -6.35 7.39 -2.35
CA PRO A 132 -6.00 8.81 -2.41
C PRO A 132 -4.87 9.07 -3.42
N PRO A 133 -4.86 10.24 -4.08
CA PRO A 133 -3.74 10.63 -4.92
C PRO A 133 -2.45 10.85 -4.10
N GLU A 134 -1.30 10.79 -4.77
CA GLU A 134 0.00 11.14 -4.18
C GLU A 134 0.03 12.61 -3.76
N ASP A 135 0.88 12.94 -2.79
CA ASP A 135 1.23 14.32 -2.39
C ASP A 135 0.03 15.21 -2.00
N CYS A 136 -1.05 14.63 -1.50
CA CYS A 136 -2.23 15.41 -1.10
C CYS A 136 -2.31 15.73 0.40
N GLY A 137 -1.24 15.48 1.17
CA GLY A 137 -1.17 15.79 2.60
C GLY A 137 -1.75 14.72 3.51
N GLY A 138 -1.61 13.46 3.11
CA GLY A 138 -2.06 12.30 3.86
C GLY A 138 -3.58 12.19 3.95
N VAL A 139 -4.06 11.36 4.88
CA VAL A 139 -5.53 11.13 5.03
C VAL A 139 -6.29 12.40 5.39
N TRP A 140 -5.66 13.35 6.09
CA TRP A 140 -6.30 14.62 6.46
C TRP A 140 -6.34 15.60 5.29
N GLY A 141 -5.24 15.71 4.52
CA GLY A 141 -5.22 16.51 3.29
C GLY A 141 -6.18 15.95 2.24
N TYR A 142 -6.27 14.63 2.14
CA TYR A 142 -7.26 13.99 1.27
C TYR A 142 -8.71 14.31 1.68
N ALA A 143 -9.02 14.27 2.97
CA ALA A 143 -10.36 14.67 3.45
C ALA A 143 -10.65 16.12 3.10
N HIS A 144 -9.70 17.04 3.35
CA HIS A 144 -9.82 18.45 2.98
C HIS A 144 -10.02 18.62 1.46
N LEU A 145 -9.22 17.95 0.65
CA LEU A 145 -9.36 17.96 -0.81
C LEU A 145 -10.78 17.57 -1.27
N LEU A 146 -11.35 16.51 -0.67
CA LEU A 146 -12.70 16.08 -0.98
C LEU A 146 -13.75 17.11 -0.58
N ASP A 147 -13.61 17.74 0.60
CA ASP A 147 -14.49 18.79 1.09
C ASP A 147 -14.45 20.02 0.16
N VAL A 148 -13.26 20.44 -0.26
CA VAL A 148 -13.09 21.54 -1.22
C VAL A 148 -13.74 21.24 -2.56
N LEU A 149 -13.49 20.06 -3.12
CA LEU A 149 -14.09 19.68 -4.42
C LEU A 149 -15.61 19.50 -4.37
N ALA A 150 -16.18 19.29 -3.19
CA ALA A 150 -17.63 19.21 -2.99
C ALA A 150 -18.35 20.57 -2.96
N ASP A 151 -17.62 21.67 -2.70
CA ASP A 151 -18.21 23.03 -2.63
C ASP A 151 -17.57 23.97 -3.68
N PRO A 152 -18.23 24.21 -4.83
CA PRO A 152 -17.74 25.14 -5.85
C PRO A 152 -17.55 26.59 -5.38
N ASN A 153 -18.05 26.97 -4.19
CA ASN A 153 -17.85 28.30 -3.63
C ASN A 153 -16.70 28.36 -2.62
N HIS A 154 -16.03 27.24 -2.37
CA HIS A 154 -14.86 27.20 -1.49
C HIS A 154 -13.71 28.04 -2.07
N GLU A 155 -12.99 28.79 -1.22
CA GLU A 155 -11.93 29.70 -1.66
C GLU A 155 -10.77 28.99 -2.44
N GLU A 156 -10.52 27.72 -2.17
CA GLU A 156 -9.49 26.92 -2.81
C GLU A 156 -10.04 26.06 -3.97
N TYR A 157 -11.34 26.12 -4.28
CA TYR A 157 -11.98 25.24 -5.25
C TYR A 157 -11.30 25.30 -6.65
N GLU A 158 -11.04 26.50 -7.15
CA GLU A 158 -10.43 26.66 -8.48
C GLU A 158 -9.06 25.98 -8.56
N GLN A 159 -8.23 26.11 -7.52
CA GLN A 159 -6.91 25.49 -7.44
C GLN A 159 -6.98 23.95 -7.50
N TYR A 160 -7.86 23.34 -6.69
CA TYR A 160 -7.99 21.88 -6.67
C TYR A 160 -8.71 21.35 -7.91
N ALA A 161 -9.66 22.11 -8.48
CA ALA A 161 -10.34 21.75 -9.72
C ALA A 161 -9.40 21.76 -10.95
N GLU A 162 -8.34 22.57 -10.94
CA GLU A 162 -7.28 22.50 -11.97
C GLU A 162 -6.52 21.16 -11.92
N TRP A 163 -6.24 20.63 -10.71
CA TRP A 163 -5.56 19.35 -10.54
C TRP A 163 -6.49 18.16 -10.81
N PHE A 164 -7.75 18.30 -10.46
CA PHE A 164 -8.77 17.25 -10.60
C PHE A 164 -9.97 17.74 -11.40
N PRO A 165 -9.81 18.02 -12.71
CA PRO A 165 -10.86 18.65 -13.54
C PRO A 165 -12.13 17.80 -13.68
N ASN A 166 -12.04 16.49 -13.41
CA ASN A 166 -13.18 15.57 -13.42
C ASN A 166 -13.64 15.20 -12.01
N GLY A 167 -13.12 15.89 -10.96
CA GLY A 167 -13.30 15.50 -9.59
C GLY A 167 -12.59 14.19 -9.24
N ILE A 168 -12.86 13.67 -8.05
CA ILE A 168 -12.36 12.37 -7.57
C ILE A 168 -13.56 11.47 -7.29
N ASP A 169 -13.68 10.36 -8.00
CA ASP A 169 -14.67 9.33 -7.69
C ASP A 169 -14.10 8.37 -6.63
N VAL A 170 -14.42 8.64 -5.37
CA VAL A 170 -13.90 7.91 -4.20
C VAL A 170 -14.37 6.45 -4.13
N GLU A 171 -15.47 6.10 -4.82
CA GLU A 171 -16.04 4.75 -4.78
C GLU A 171 -15.49 3.84 -5.88
N VAL A 172 -14.76 4.38 -6.86
CA VAL A 172 -14.24 3.59 -7.98
C VAL A 172 -13.07 2.72 -7.54
N PHE A 173 -13.30 1.41 -7.54
CA PHE A 173 -12.25 0.40 -7.43
C PHE A 173 -12.58 -0.84 -8.25
N ARG A 174 -11.59 -1.36 -8.98
CA ARG A 174 -11.75 -2.56 -9.82
C ARG A 174 -10.61 -3.55 -9.57
N THR A 175 -10.94 -4.72 -9.05
CA THR A 175 -9.97 -5.79 -8.73
C THR A 175 -9.18 -6.29 -9.93
N ASN A 176 -9.76 -6.25 -11.13
CA ASN A 176 -9.07 -6.63 -12.37
C ASN A 176 -7.99 -5.61 -12.78
N GLU A 177 -8.23 -4.33 -12.57
CA GLU A 177 -7.26 -3.26 -12.84
C GLU A 177 -6.11 -3.34 -11.83
N ALA A 178 -6.40 -3.44 -10.55
CA ALA A 178 -5.40 -3.68 -9.50
C ALA A 178 -4.58 -4.95 -9.78
N THR A 179 -5.23 -6.06 -10.15
CA THR A 179 -4.54 -7.30 -10.53
C THR A 179 -3.62 -7.10 -11.74
N LYS A 180 -4.05 -6.33 -12.74
CA LYS A 180 -3.23 -6.01 -13.90
C LYS A 180 -2.01 -5.21 -13.50
N ALA A 181 -2.18 -4.17 -12.68
CA ALA A 181 -1.07 -3.35 -12.16
C ALA A 181 -0.08 -4.19 -11.35
N MET A 182 -0.55 -5.04 -10.43
CA MET A 182 0.31 -5.95 -9.65
C MET A 182 1.17 -6.88 -10.52
N ARG A 183 0.67 -7.31 -11.68
CA ARG A 183 1.39 -8.17 -12.62
C ARG A 183 2.34 -7.42 -13.53
N GLN A 184 2.05 -6.18 -13.84
CA GLN A 184 2.92 -5.29 -14.61
C GLN A 184 4.11 -4.82 -13.77
N GLY A 185 3.92 -4.74 -12.45
CA GLY A 185 4.88 -4.15 -11.53
C GLY A 185 4.84 -2.62 -11.54
N LEU A 186 5.73 -2.02 -10.75
CA LEU A 186 5.88 -0.57 -10.68
C LEU A 186 6.45 -0.02 -11.98
N PRO A 187 6.12 1.24 -12.35
CA PRO A 187 6.78 1.95 -13.42
C PRO A 187 8.30 1.93 -13.22
N ARG A 188 9.05 1.79 -14.30
CA ARG A 188 10.50 1.99 -14.22
C ARG A 188 10.77 3.48 -14.20
N TRP A 189 11.64 3.91 -13.28
CA TRP A 189 12.12 5.29 -13.27
C TRP A 189 12.81 5.59 -14.60
N GLY A 190 12.28 6.55 -15.36
CA GLY A 190 12.88 7.04 -16.60
C GLY A 190 12.29 6.46 -17.90
N ASP A 191 11.18 5.74 -17.84
CA ASP A 191 10.39 5.34 -19.04
C ASP A 191 9.36 6.41 -19.42
#